data_891ee241dc1d7a89cfc202246065033b
#
_entry.id   891ee241dc1d7a89cfc202246065033b
#
_cell.length_a   1.000
_cell.length_b   1.000
_cell.length_c   1.000
_cell.angle_alpha   90.00
_cell.angle_beta   90.00
_cell.angle_gamma   90.00
#
_symmetry.space_group_name_H-M   'P 1'
#
loop_
_entity.id
_entity.type
_entity.pdbx_description
1 polymer ?
#
loop_
_entity_poly.entity_id
_entity_poly.type
_entity_poly.pdbx_seq_one_letter_code
_entity_poly.pdbx_strand_id
1 'polypeptide(L)'
;PLLLAAIAPAAYVPLDIAGDFLREAAAGLAAQFSRLPVYPVEADFMREVALPDAVSALPKLGFFPGSTIGNMVPRTAVDLLRSMRATLQADVGIQPMLLIGMDLVKDPEVLIAAYDDAAGVTAAFNRNLAERINRELSGTIPVEALRHMVRWDDDFARIEMHLE
;
A
#
# COMPACT_ATOMS: atom_id res chain seq x y z
N PRO A 1 0.73 -13.99 -3.34
CA PRO A 1 0.88 -15.36 -3.89
C PRO A 1 -0.38 -15.92 -4.51
N LEU A 2 -1.56 -15.85 -3.83
CA LEU A 2 -2.82 -16.44 -4.33
C LEU A 2 -3.23 -15.88 -5.69
N LEU A 3 -3.20 -14.57 -5.89
CA LEU A 3 -3.53 -13.95 -7.17
C LEU A 3 -2.58 -14.41 -8.28
N LEU A 4 -1.26 -14.42 -8.04
CA LEU A 4 -0.27 -14.87 -9.02
C LEU A 4 -0.48 -16.31 -9.44
N ALA A 5 -0.84 -17.19 -8.50
CA ALA A 5 -1.16 -18.58 -8.80
C ALA A 5 -2.45 -18.71 -9.64
N ALA A 6 -3.44 -17.84 -9.39
CA ALA A 6 -4.73 -17.89 -10.08
C ALA A 6 -4.68 -17.36 -11.52
N ILE A 7 -3.92 -16.26 -11.77
CA ILE A 7 -3.88 -15.61 -13.09
C ILE A 7 -2.70 -16.06 -13.95
N ALA A 8 -1.66 -16.70 -13.36
CA ALA A 8 -0.45 -17.14 -14.03
C ALA A 8 0.12 -16.07 -15.01
N PRO A 9 0.52 -14.88 -14.53
CA PRO A 9 0.91 -13.78 -15.40
C PRO A 9 2.24 -14.08 -16.10
N ALA A 10 2.49 -13.42 -17.24
CA ALA A 10 3.75 -13.53 -17.97
C ALA A 10 4.93 -12.89 -17.23
N ALA A 11 4.67 -11.89 -16.39
CA ALA A 11 5.66 -11.23 -15.53
C ALA A 11 4.98 -10.58 -14.32
N TYR A 12 5.74 -10.27 -13.28
CA TYR A 12 5.29 -9.53 -12.12
C TYR A 12 6.22 -8.33 -11.86
N VAL A 13 5.62 -7.16 -11.68
CA VAL A 13 6.34 -5.92 -11.41
C VAL A 13 5.85 -5.35 -10.08
N PRO A 14 6.49 -5.69 -8.94
CA PRO A 14 6.19 -5.03 -7.68
C PRO A 14 6.74 -3.61 -7.68
N LEU A 15 5.94 -2.67 -7.14
CA LEU A 15 6.27 -1.25 -7.02
C LEU A 15 6.23 -0.86 -5.55
N ASP A 16 7.29 -0.25 -5.05
CA ASP A 16 7.33 0.35 -3.70
C ASP A 16 8.43 1.42 -3.66
N ILE A 17 8.28 2.40 -2.75
CA ILE A 17 9.29 3.40 -2.46
C ILE A 17 10.41 2.85 -1.55
N ALA A 18 10.11 1.82 -0.77
CA ALA A 18 11.06 1.17 0.14
C ALA A 18 11.91 0.11 -0.61
N GLY A 19 12.93 0.55 -1.34
CA GLY A 19 13.71 -0.26 -2.27
C GLY A 19 14.32 -1.53 -1.66
N ASP A 20 14.89 -1.49 -0.44
CA ASP A 20 15.50 -2.67 0.20
C ASP A 20 14.44 -3.72 0.52
N PHE A 21 13.33 -3.32 1.13
CA PHE A 21 12.20 -4.19 1.43
C PHE A 21 11.60 -4.78 0.14
N LEU A 22 11.45 -3.95 -0.89
CA LEU A 22 10.95 -4.37 -2.19
C LEU A 22 11.82 -5.47 -2.81
N ARG A 23 13.14 -5.31 -2.78
CA ARG A 23 14.10 -6.28 -3.31
C ARG A 23 14.04 -7.61 -2.56
N GLU A 24 13.97 -7.57 -1.24
CA GLU A 24 13.83 -8.76 -0.40
C GLU A 24 12.52 -9.52 -0.70
N ALA A 25 11.40 -8.81 -0.75
CA ALA A 25 10.09 -9.37 -1.07
C ALA A 25 10.06 -9.96 -2.49
N ALA A 26 10.68 -9.29 -3.47
CA ALA A 26 10.78 -9.77 -4.84
C ALA A 26 11.63 -11.04 -4.94
N ALA A 27 12.74 -11.13 -4.22
CA ALA A 27 13.58 -12.34 -4.17
C ALA A 27 12.83 -13.53 -3.57
N GLY A 28 12.07 -13.32 -2.50
CA GLY A 28 11.20 -14.35 -1.90
C GLY A 28 10.13 -14.85 -2.85
N LEU A 29 9.51 -13.95 -3.62
CA LEU A 29 8.52 -14.30 -4.65
C LEU A 29 9.16 -15.06 -5.82
N ALA A 30 10.31 -14.63 -6.32
CA ALA A 30 11.03 -15.31 -7.39
C ALA A 30 11.43 -16.74 -6.98
N ALA A 31 11.81 -16.96 -5.74
CA ALA A 31 12.10 -18.29 -5.22
C ALA A 31 10.83 -19.19 -5.17
N GLN A 32 9.69 -18.64 -4.80
CA GLN A 32 8.41 -19.36 -4.76
C GLN A 32 7.85 -19.64 -6.16
N PHE A 33 8.03 -18.73 -7.10
CA PHE A 33 7.53 -18.81 -8.47
C PHE A 33 8.68 -18.79 -9.47
N SER A 34 9.49 -19.85 -9.48
CA SER A 34 10.76 -19.93 -10.24
C SER A 34 10.65 -19.71 -11.76
N ARG A 35 9.45 -19.81 -12.32
CA ARG A 35 9.18 -19.56 -13.74
C ARG A 35 8.61 -18.18 -14.04
N LEU A 36 8.32 -17.38 -13.01
CA LEU A 36 7.74 -16.05 -13.14
C LEU A 36 8.87 -15.01 -13.13
N PRO A 37 9.11 -14.28 -14.23
CA PRO A 37 9.99 -13.12 -14.21
C PRO A 37 9.45 -12.07 -13.23
N VAL A 38 10.31 -11.61 -12.30
CA VAL A 38 9.98 -10.58 -11.33
C VAL A 38 10.89 -9.38 -11.54
N TYR A 39 10.32 -8.22 -11.78
CA TYR A 39 11.03 -6.97 -12.04
C TYR A 39 10.67 -5.92 -10.98
N PRO A 40 11.36 -5.87 -9.82
CA PRO A 40 11.07 -4.86 -8.80
C PRO A 40 11.44 -3.46 -9.30
N VAL A 41 10.54 -2.51 -9.11
CA VAL A 41 10.74 -1.10 -9.48
C VAL A 41 10.58 -0.23 -8.24
N GLU A 42 11.67 0.38 -7.78
CA GLU A 42 11.65 1.35 -6.70
C GLU A 42 11.14 2.68 -7.25
N ALA A 43 9.90 3.03 -6.91
CA ALA A 43 9.25 4.23 -7.40
C ALA A 43 8.10 4.68 -6.49
N ASP A 44 7.80 5.98 -6.57
CA ASP A 44 6.60 6.57 -5.99
C ASP A 44 5.41 6.38 -6.94
N PHE A 45 4.50 5.47 -6.60
CA PHE A 45 3.30 5.17 -7.39
C PHE A 45 2.27 6.31 -7.43
N MET A 46 2.49 7.38 -6.65
CA MET A 46 1.70 8.62 -6.78
C MET A 46 1.98 9.35 -8.09
N ARG A 47 3.00 8.93 -8.82
CA ARG A 47 3.39 9.45 -10.13
C ARG A 47 3.37 8.35 -11.17
N GLU A 48 3.34 8.74 -12.44
CA GLU A 48 3.56 7.78 -13.53
C GLU A 48 4.92 7.11 -13.39
N VAL A 49 4.92 5.78 -13.46
CA VAL A 49 6.13 4.97 -13.31
C VAL A 49 6.51 4.36 -14.65
N ALA A 50 7.76 4.56 -15.04
CA ALA A 50 8.33 3.88 -16.20
C ALA A 50 8.52 2.39 -15.86
N LEU A 51 7.79 1.53 -16.57
CA LEU A 51 7.92 0.09 -16.41
C LEU A 51 9.08 -0.45 -17.26
N PRO A 52 9.70 -1.58 -16.86
CA PRO A 52 10.77 -2.20 -17.64
C PRO A 52 10.34 -2.52 -19.08
N ASP A 53 11.26 -2.36 -20.04
CA ASP A 53 11.02 -2.63 -21.47
C ASP A 53 10.51 -4.04 -21.72
N ALA A 54 10.98 -5.00 -20.92
CA ALA A 54 10.55 -6.40 -20.99
C ALA A 54 9.02 -6.61 -20.83
N VAL A 55 8.32 -5.64 -20.22
CA VAL A 55 6.86 -5.71 -19.99
C VAL A 55 6.10 -4.59 -20.69
N SER A 56 6.77 -3.66 -21.39
CA SER A 56 6.15 -2.47 -22.00
C SER A 56 5.00 -2.83 -22.94
N ALA A 57 5.21 -3.83 -23.81
CA ALA A 57 4.23 -4.28 -24.80
C ALA A 57 3.21 -5.30 -24.27
N LEU A 58 3.26 -5.71 -23.01
CA LEU A 58 2.34 -6.71 -22.46
C LEU A 58 1.04 -6.04 -21.96
N PRO A 59 -0.11 -6.73 -22.04
CA PRO A 59 -1.33 -6.32 -21.33
C PRO A 59 -1.08 -6.21 -19.84
N LYS A 60 -1.63 -5.18 -19.19
CA LYS A 60 -1.33 -4.88 -17.80
C LYS A 60 -2.57 -5.02 -16.91
N LEU A 61 -2.39 -5.68 -15.77
CA LEU A 61 -3.32 -5.70 -14.65
C LEU A 61 -2.63 -5.05 -13.46
N GLY A 62 -3.07 -3.86 -13.07
CA GLY A 62 -2.69 -3.24 -11.79
C GLY A 62 -3.39 -3.95 -10.63
N PHE A 63 -2.67 -4.17 -9.54
CA PHE A 63 -3.20 -4.74 -8.31
C PHE A 63 -2.85 -3.84 -7.13
N PHE A 64 -3.86 -3.19 -6.56
CA PHE A 64 -3.71 -2.25 -5.45
C PHE A 64 -4.62 -2.65 -4.28
N PRO A 65 -4.16 -3.59 -3.45
CA PRO A 65 -4.95 -4.16 -2.35
C PRO A 65 -4.87 -3.33 -1.07
N GLY A 66 -5.53 -3.82 -0.02
CA GLY A 66 -5.33 -3.37 1.36
C GLY A 66 -6.01 -2.06 1.72
N SER A 67 -6.94 -1.57 0.89
CA SER A 67 -7.68 -0.32 1.14
C SER A 67 -6.80 0.92 1.33
N THR A 68 -5.56 0.89 0.84
CA THR A 68 -4.60 2.01 0.97
C THR A 68 -5.15 3.32 0.40
N ILE A 69 -6.02 3.25 -0.62
CA ILE A 69 -6.70 4.41 -1.19
C ILE A 69 -7.59 5.13 -0.15
N GLY A 70 -8.08 4.41 0.86
CA GLY A 70 -8.89 4.97 1.95
C GLY A 70 -8.11 5.95 2.85
N ASN A 71 -6.78 5.92 2.82
CA ASN A 71 -5.92 6.85 3.56
C ASN A 71 -5.76 8.21 2.85
N MET A 72 -6.38 8.39 1.69
CA MET A 72 -6.19 9.57 0.85
C MET A 72 -7.44 10.45 0.85
N VAL A 73 -7.23 11.77 0.86
CA VAL A 73 -8.33 12.69 0.55
C VAL A 73 -8.78 12.50 -0.91
N PRO A 74 -10.05 12.79 -1.25
CA PRO A 74 -10.62 12.47 -2.56
C PRO A 74 -9.81 12.96 -3.76
N ARG A 75 -9.24 14.16 -3.67
CA ARG A 75 -8.38 14.72 -4.72
C ARG A 75 -7.13 13.87 -4.96
N THR A 76 -6.44 13.51 -3.89
CA THR A 76 -5.24 12.68 -3.96
C THR A 76 -5.55 11.28 -4.48
N ALA A 77 -6.69 10.70 -4.09
CA ALA A 77 -7.14 9.41 -4.61
C ALA A 77 -7.38 9.45 -6.13
N VAL A 78 -7.99 10.53 -6.63
CA VAL A 78 -8.19 10.72 -8.09
C VAL A 78 -6.84 10.87 -8.81
N ASP A 79 -5.90 11.61 -8.23
CA ASP A 79 -4.57 11.79 -8.84
C ASP A 79 -3.79 10.47 -8.85
N LEU A 80 -3.89 9.66 -7.79
CA LEU A 80 -3.36 8.29 -7.78
C LEU A 80 -3.93 7.42 -8.90
N LEU A 81 -5.26 7.41 -9.07
CA LEU A 81 -5.89 6.61 -10.13
C LEU A 81 -5.47 7.07 -11.53
N ARG A 82 -5.24 8.37 -11.73
CA ARG A 82 -4.69 8.91 -12.98
C ARG A 82 -3.26 8.45 -13.23
N SER A 83 -2.42 8.49 -12.20
CA SER A 83 -1.06 7.98 -12.24
C SER A 83 -1.02 6.49 -12.58
N MET A 84 -1.83 5.68 -11.88
CA MET A 84 -1.94 4.25 -12.18
C MET A 84 -2.41 3.99 -13.61
N ARG A 85 -3.38 4.75 -14.10
CA ARG A 85 -3.84 4.65 -15.49
C ARG A 85 -2.70 4.93 -16.47
N ALA A 86 -1.91 5.98 -16.25
CA ALA A 86 -0.77 6.32 -17.10
C ALA A 86 0.30 5.22 -17.08
N THR A 87 0.67 4.74 -15.89
CA THR A 87 1.63 3.63 -15.71
C THR A 87 1.19 2.34 -16.40
N LEU A 88 -0.11 2.02 -16.34
CA LEU A 88 -0.65 0.77 -16.90
C LEU A 88 -0.91 0.85 -18.41
N GLN A 89 -0.88 2.04 -19.00
CA GLN A 89 -1.13 2.20 -20.42
C GLN A 89 -0.08 1.44 -21.25
N ALA A 90 -0.53 0.76 -22.29
CA ALA A 90 0.33 0.06 -23.24
C ALA A 90 -0.10 0.38 -24.67
N ASP A 91 0.87 0.42 -25.58
CA ASP A 91 0.66 0.74 -27.00
C ASP A 91 -0.03 -0.40 -27.80
N VAL A 92 -0.49 -1.42 -27.13
CA VAL A 92 -0.98 -2.67 -27.75
C VAL A 92 -2.50 -2.74 -28.00
N GLY A 93 -3.22 -1.64 -27.83
CA GLY A 93 -4.66 -1.59 -28.09
C GLY A 93 -5.53 -2.38 -27.09
N ILE A 94 -4.93 -3.03 -26.08
CA ILE A 94 -5.64 -3.72 -25.00
C ILE A 94 -5.79 -2.74 -23.84
N GLN A 95 -7.03 -2.56 -23.37
CA GLN A 95 -7.29 -1.67 -22.23
C GLN A 95 -6.69 -2.26 -20.95
N PRO A 96 -5.93 -1.46 -20.20
CA PRO A 96 -5.42 -1.90 -18.91
C PRO A 96 -6.57 -2.10 -17.91
N MET A 97 -6.35 -2.99 -16.96
CA MET A 97 -7.28 -3.22 -15.85
C MET A 97 -6.63 -2.86 -14.54
N LEU A 98 -7.44 -2.43 -13.57
CA LEU A 98 -7.04 -2.20 -12.20
C LEU A 98 -7.95 -3.01 -11.27
N LEU A 99 -7.35 -3.91 -10.50
CA LEU A 99 -7.99 -4.58 -9.38
C LEU A 99 -7.60 -3.83 -8.11
N ILE A 100 -8.58 -3.19 -7.47
CA ILE A 100 -8.38 -2.39 -6.27
C ILE A 100 -9.18 -2.96 -5.10
N GLY A 101 -8.54 -3.07 -3.95
CA GLY A 101 -9.21 -3.35 -2.68
C GLY A 101 -9.62 -2.06 -2.00
N MET A 102 -10.92 -1.93 -1.70
CA MET A 102 -11.46 -0.81 -0.94
C MET A 102 -12.33 -1.34 0.19
N ASP A 103 -12.20 -0.75 1.36
CA ASP A 103 -13.08 -1.06 2.47
C ASP A 103 -14.47 -0.47 2.23
N LEU A 104 -15.47 -1.12 2.79
CA LEU A 104 -16.87 -0.66 2.69
C LEU A 104 -17.21 0.24 3.88
N VAL A 105 -18.24 1.05 3.72
CA VAL A 105 -18.83 1.79 4.84
C VAL A 105 -19.35 0.78 5.86
N LYS A 106 -18.91 0.92 7.10
CA LYS A 106 -19.26 0.08 8.26
C LYS A 106 -19.73 0.96 9.40
N ASP A 107 -20.33 0.32 10.38
CA ASP A 107 -20.64 0.97 11.65
C ASP A 107 -19.36 1.54 12.29
N PRO A 108 -19.37 2.82 12.71
CA PRO A 108 -18.22 3.43 13.38
C PRO A 108 -17.69 2.64 14.57
N GLU A 109 -18.56 1.99 15.36
CA GLU A 109 -18.15 1.17 16.50
C GLU A 109 -17.28 -0.03 16.06
N VAL A 110 -17.63 -0.66 14.93
CA VAL A 110 -16.86 -1.77 14.35
C VAL A 110 -15.48 -1.28 13.88
N LEU A 111 -15.42 -0.08 13.28
CA LEU A 111 -14.19 0.52 12.84
C LEU A 111 -13.31 0.93 14.02
N ILE A 112 -13.86 1.60 15.02
CA ILE A 112 -13.14 1.98 16.25
C ILE A 112 -12.53 0.74 16.90
N ALA A 113 -13.31 -0.33 17.09
CA ALA A 113 -12.83 -1.56 17.69
C ALA A 113 -11.72 -2.26 16.87
N ALA A 114 -11.70 -2.07 15.55
CA ALA A 114 -10.64 -2.60 14.68
C ALA A 114 -9.32 -1.83 14.80
N TYR A 115 -9.38 -0.53 15.08
CA TYR A 115 -8.20 0.34 15.20
C TYR A 115 -7.77 0.59 16.66
N ASP A 116 -8.60 0.19 17.64
CA ASP A 116 -8.28 0.14 19.07
C ASP A 116 -8.48 -1.30 19.58
N ASP A 117 -7.76 -2.22 18.97
CA ASP A 117 -7.90 -3.65 19.20
C ASP A 117 -7.47 -4.06 20.62
N ALA A 118 -8.23 -4.95 21.23
CA ALA A 118 -8.01 -5.39 22.60
C ALA A 118 -6.60 -6.05 22.84
N ALA A 119 -5.96 -6.55 21.78
CA ALA A 119 -4.59 -7.08 21.85
C ALA A 119 -3.54 -5.97 21.84
N GLY A 120 -3.92 -4.72 21.55
CA GLY A 120 -3.03 -3.56 21.53
C GLY A 120 -2.04 -3.53 20.35
N VAL A 121 -2.28 -4.31 19.32
CA VAL A 121 -1.39 -4.39 18.14
C VAL A 121 -1.35 -3.05 17.40
N THR A 122 -2.52 -2.45 17.19
CA THR A 122 -2.63 -1.14 16.53
C THR A 122 -2.01 -0.02 17.37
N ALA A 123 -2.19 -0.07 18.69
CA ALA A 123 -1.56 0.87 19.61
C ALA A 123 -0.03 0.78 19.56
N ALA A 124 0.53 -0.44 19.53
CA ALA A 124 1.97 -0.66 19.39
C ALA A 124 2.48 -0.16 18.03
N PHE A 125 1.75 -0.44 16.95
CA PHE A 125 2.06 0.09 15.62
C PHE A 125 2.11 1.62 15.59
N ASN A 126 1.13 2.28 16.20
CA ASN A 126 1.06 3.75 16.24
C ASN A 126 2.23 4.35 17.04
N ARG A 127 2.56 3.79 18.23
CA ARG A 127 3.70 4.23 19.04
C ARG A 127 5.05 4.00 18.38
N ASN A 128 5.18 2.96 17.55
CA ASN A 128 6.42 2.67 16.82
C ASN A 128 6.89 3.86 15.96
N LEU A 129 6.00 4.75 15.54
CA LEU A 129 6.39 6.00 14.87
C LEU A 129 7.32 6.84 15.77
N ALA A 130 6.95 7.07 17.03
CA ALA A 130 7.75 7.84 17.98
C ALA A 130 9.05 7.10 18.36
N GLU A 131 9.00 5.77 18.51
CA GLU A 131 10.19 4.95 18.75
C GLU A 131 11.18 5.04 17.59
N ARG A 132 10.70 5.01 16.35
CA ARG A 132 11.54 5.17 15.16
C ARG A 132 12.17 6.54 15.07
N ILE A 133 11.42 7.61 15.34
CA ILE A 133 11.97 8.98 15.40
C ILE A 133 13.10 9.06 16.43
N ASN A 134 12.91 8.49 17.62
CA ASN A 134 13.95 8.48 18.64
C ASN A 134 15.20 7.72 18.18
N ARG A 135 15.01 6.51 17.61
CA ARG A 135 16.11 5.64 17.18
C ARG A 135 16.83 6.16 15.94
N GLU A 136 16.10 6.63 14.94
CA GLU A 136 16.67 6.91 13.62
C GLU A 136 17.06 8.38 13.44
N LEU A 137 16.41 9.28 14.16
CA LEU A 137 16.63 10.72 14.08
C LEU A 137 17.15 11.34 15.39
N SER A 138 17.58 10.52 16.35
CA SER A 138 18.05 10.98 17.66
C SER A 138 17.00 11.83 18.40
N GLY A 139 15.74 11.52 18.24
CA GLY A 139 14.64 12.19 18.92
C GLY A 139 14.62 11.91 20.42
N THR A 140 13.86 12.70 21.17
CA THR A 140 13.70 12.59 22.62
C THR A 140 12.22 12.54 23.03
N ILE A 141 11.39 11.92 22.20
CA ILE A 141 9.94 11.80 22.46
C ILE A 141 9.73 10.85 23.64
N PRO A 142 8.98 11.22 24.68
CA PRO A 142 8.68 10.34 25.81
C PRO A 142 7.63 9.30 25.42
N VAL A 143 8.03 8.25 24.73
CA VAL A 143 7.11 7.25 24.12
C VAL A 143 6.15 6.62 25.13
N GLU A 144 6.65 6.37 26.36
CA GLU A 144 5.86 5.78 27.44
C GLU A 144 4.75 6.72 27.95
N ALA A 145 4.88 8.03 27.70
CA ALA A 145 3.85 9.00 28.05
C ALA A 145 2.77 9.14 26.97
N LEU A 146 3.02 8.58 25.78
CA LEU A 146 2.07 8.66 24.67
C LEU A 146 0.98 7.60 24.81
N ARG A 147 -0.26 8.06 24.69
CA ARG A 147 -1.45 7.21 24.67
C ARG A 147 -2.01 7.13 23.26
N HIS A 148 -2.24 5.92 22.79
CA HIS A 148 -2.97 5.67 21.55
C HIS A 148 -4.45 6.01 21.74
N MET A 149 -5.00 6.78 20.81
CA MET A 149 -6.41 7.17 20.80
C MET A 149 -6.97 6.98 19.38
N VAL A 150 -8.18 6.44 19.31
CA VAL A 150 -8.93 6.29 18.05
C VAL A 150 -10.19 7.16 18.11
N ARG A 151 -10.45 7.90 17.04
CA ARG A 151 -11.63 8.75 16.90
C ARG A 151 -12.28 8.50 15.54
N TRP A 152 -13.61 8.55 15.53
CA TRP A 152 -14.39 8.64 14.31
C TRP A 152 -14.67 10.10 13.99
N ASP A 153 -14.39 10.49 12.76
CA ASP A 153 -14.72 11.82 12.22
C ASP A 153 -15.94 11.68 11.30
N ASP A 154 -17.09 12.21 11.76
CA ASP A 154 -18.35 12.14 11.03
C ASP A 154 -18.37 13.00 9.77
N ASP A 155 -17.65 14.12 9.77
CA ASP A 155 -17.62 15.05 8.63
C ASP A 155 -16.92 14.46 7.43
N PHE A 156 -15.86 13.69 7.66
CA PHE A 156 -15.05 13.05 6.63
C PHE A 156 -15.26 11.54 6.54
N ALA A 157 -16.12 10.95 7.36
CA ALA A 157 -16.40 9.52 7.44
C ALA A 157 -15.08 8.68 7.50
N ARG A 158 -14.21 8.99 8.44
CA ARG A 158 -12.90 8.34 8.58
C ARG A 158 -12.54 8.03 10.03
N ILE A 159 -11.68 7.05 10.20
CA ILE A 159 -10.98 6.79 11.46
C ILE A 159 -9.71 7.63 11.53
N GLU A 160 -9.48 8.24 12.67
CA GLU A 160 -8.24 8.94 13.01
C GLU A 160 -7.55 8.24 14.18
N MET A 161 -6.26 7.93 13.99
CA MET A 161 -5.38 7.44 15.05
C MET A 161 -4.49 8.57 15.55
N HIS A 162 -4.53 8.83 16.83
CA HIS A 162 -3.76 9.89 17.50
C HIS A 162 -2.76 9.29 18.49
N LEU A 163 -1.67 10.02 18.74
CA LEU A 163 -0.79 9.87 19.89
C LEU A 163 -0.90 11.13 20.75
N GLU A 164 -1.40 11.00 21.96
CA GLU A 164 -1.62 12.10 22.93
C GLU A 164 -0.74 11.93 24.15
#